data_5c127f8abe07666d401a701b1e3376a6
#
_entry.id   5c127f8abe07666d401a701b1e3376a6
#
_cell.length_a   1.000
_cell.length_b   1.000
_cell.length_c   1.000
_cell.angle_alpha   90.00
_cell.angle_beta   90.00
_cell.angle_gamma   90.00
#
_symmetry.space_group_name_H-M   'P 1'
#
loop_
_entity.id
_entity.type
_entity.pdbx_description
1 polymer ?
#
loop_
_entity_poly.entity_id
_entity_poly.type
_entity_poly.pdbx_seq_one_letter_code
_entity_poly.pdbx_strand_id
1 'polypeptide(L)'
;GCGKSTLFSLMTKNLRPDGGRILLRGQDIAGMKLREFARQAAIVHQYNTAPADLSVEKLVGYGRTPYHTMGLSPDPAADEEKIRWALGITNTEKLRDKPVAELSGGQKQRVWIAMALAQDTKVLFLDEPTTYLDIRYQLQILRLIRRLNREFGITIIMVLHDINQSLYYSDEIVAMQGGRIRAQGLPEQIITPELVRSVYDVELEIREVDGKPFVIPV
;
A
#
# COMPACT_ATOMS: atom_id res chain seq x y z
N GLY A 1 7.54 15.20 11.70
CA GLY A 1 7.38 13.83 11.20
C GLY A 1 7.70 12.77 12.26
N CYS A 2 6.78 11.81 12.47
CA CYS A 2 6.96 10.77 13.50
C CYS A 2 7.79 9.56 13.07
N GLY A 3 8.36 9.56 11.83
CA GLY A 3 9.23 8.49 11.31
C GLY A 3 8.54 7.42 10.47
N LYS A 4 7.25 7.52 10.14
CA LYS A 4 6.52 6.53 9.31
C LYS A 4 7.16 6.30 7.94
N SER A 5 7.44 7.38 7.20
CA SER A 5 8.05 7.30 5.87
C SER A 5 9.48 6.74 5.92
N THR A 6 10.21 7.01 7.01
CA THR A 6 11.54 6.40 7.23
C THR A 6 11.43 4.91 7.45
N LEU A 7 10.52 4.46 8.33
CA LEU A 7 10.26 3.04 8.56
C LEU A 7 9.78 2.35 7.27
N PHE A 8 8.88 2.97 6.53
CA PHE A 8 8.42 2.47 5.24
C PHE A 8 9.58 2.31 4.25
N SER A 9 10.45 3.31 4.14
CA SER A 9 11.63 3.27 3.26
C SER A 9 12.64 2.19 3.67
N LEU A 10 12.79 1.93 4.97
CA LEU A 10 13.61 0.84 5.48
C LEU A 10 13.01 -0.53 5.12
N MET A 11 11.70 -0.73 5.33
CA MET A 11 10.99 -1.97 5.00
C MET A 11 10.94 -2.26 3.50
N THR A 12 10.93 -1.22 2.66
CA THR A 12 10.91 -1.34 1.19
C THR A 12 12.30 -1.34 0.54
N LYS A 13 13.37 -1.43 1.33
CA LYS A 13 14.76 -1.41 0.84
C LYS A 13 15.21 -0.12 0.16
N ASN A 14 14.45 0.97 0.27
CA ASN A 14 14.86 2.29 -0.23
C ASN A 14 15.93 2.94 0.69
N LEU A 15 15.95 2.56 1.96
CA LEU A 15 16.99 2.93 2.92
C LEU A 15 17.60 1.66 3.53
N ARG A 16 18.84 1.79 3.99
CA ARG A 16 19.52 0.75 4.79
C ARG A 16 19.44 1.13 6.26
N PRO A 17 19.13 0.18 7.16
CA PRO A 17 19.18 0.43 8.59
C PRO A 17 20.65 0.56 9.05
N ASP A 18 20.91 1.47 10.00
CA ASP A 18 22.22 1.61 10.66
C ASP A 18 22.50 0.45 11.62
N GLY A 19 21.47 -0.26 12.05
CA GLY A 19 21.57 -1.43 12.92
C GLY A 19 20.28 -2.26 12.90
N GLY A 20 20.34 -3.44 13.51
CA GLY A 20 19.23 -4.38 13.49
C GLY A 20 19.07 -5.08 12.13
N ARG A 21 17.91 -5.72 11.93
CA ARG A 21 17.59 -6.45 10.70
C ARG A 21 16.08 -6.39 10.42
N ILE A 22 15.74 -6.46 9.15
CA ILE A 22 14.34 -6.52 8.67
C ILE A 22 14.16 -7.86 7.95
N LEU A 23 13.20 -8.63 8.41
CA LEU A 23 12.96 -9.97 7.87
C LEU A 23 11.67 -9.95 7.02
N LEU A 24 11.77 -10.46 5.80
CA LEU A 24 10.64 -10.79 4.95
C LEU A 24 10.53 -12.31 4.86
N ARG A 25 9.46 -12.88 5.43
CA ARG A 25 9.28 -14.33 5.52
C ARG A 25 10.47 -15.06 6.14
N GLY A 26 11.05 -14.48 7.21
CA GLY A 26 12.20 -15.05 7.91
C GLY A 26 13.56 -14.81 7.25
N GLN A 27 13.61 -14.23 6.07
CA GLN A 27 14.84 -13.92 5.34
C GLN A 27 15.19 -12.43 5.47
N ASP A 28 16.44 -12.12 5.81
CA ASP A 28 16.91 -10.73 5.94
C ASP A 28 16.94 -10.05 4.56
N ILE A 29 16.16 -8.95 4.45
CA ILE A 29 16.08 -8.21 3.19
C ILE A 29 17.41 -7.54 2.81
N ALA A 30 18.31 -7.29 3.76
CA ALA A 30 19.60 -6.67 3.46
C ALA A 30 20.41 -7.49 2.45
N GLY A 31 20.38 -8.83 2.58
CA GLY A 31 21.07 -9.77 1.69
C GLY A 31 20.35 -10.05 0.37
N MET A 32 19.07 -9.72 0.24
CA MET A 32 18.32 -9.98 -1.00
C MET A 32 18.77 -9.06 -2.14
N LYS A 33 18.86 -9.59 -3.36
CA LYS A 33 18.96 -8.75 -4.57
C LYS A 33 17.63 -7.98 -4.77
N LEU A 34 17.67 -6.79 -5.36
CA LEU A 34 16.45 -5.99 -5.61
C LEU A 34 15.40 -6.76 -6.41
N ARG A 35 15.82 -7.54 -7.40
CA ARG A 35 14.93 -8.37 -8.22
C ARG A 35 14.26 -9.49 -7.40
N GLU A 36 14.98 -10.08 -6.45
CA GLU A 36 14.45 -11.10 -5.56
C GLU A 36 13.43 -10.50 -4.60
N PHE A 37 13.75 -9.35 -4.00
CA PHE A 37 12.81 -8.59 -3.17
C PHE A 37 11.55 -8.22 -3.95
N ALA A 38 11.70 -7.70 -5.19
CA ALA A 38 10.58 -7.31 -6.05
C ALA A 38 9.68 -8.49 -6.47
N ARG A 39 10.14 -9.74 -6.37
CA ARG A 39 9.29 -10.94 -6.58
C ARG A 39 8.52 -11.34 -5.32
N GLN A 40 8.81 -10.74 -4.18
CA GLN A 40 8.16 -11.06 -2.90
C GLN A 40 7.27 -9.94 -2.39
N ALA A 41 7.62 -8.68 -2.70
CA ALA A 41 6.92 -7.49 -2.23
C ALA A 41 6.77 -6.46 -3.35
N ALA A 42 5.55 -5.97 -3.54
CA ALA A 42 5.24 -4.85 -4.43
C ALA A 42 5.06 -3.56 -3.62
N ILE A 43 5.34 -2.42 -4.24
CA ILE A 43 5.32 -1.12 -3.59
C ILE A 43 4.54 -0.12 -4.45
N VAL A 44 3.65 0.64 -3.82
CA VAL A 44 3.03 1.84 -4.40
C VAL A 44 3.41 3.03 -3.51
N HIS A 45 4.15 3.97 -4.07
CA HIS A 45 4.56 5.18 -3.37
C HIS A 45 3.44 6.23 -3.34
N GLN A 46 3.58 7.23 -2.47
CA GLN A 46 2.65 8.36 -2.38
C GLN A 46 2.62 9.17 -3.68
N TYR A 47 3.79 9.43 -4.24
CA TYR A 47 3.95 10.15 -5.50
C TYR A 47 4.48 9.21 -6.57
N ASN A 48 3.64 8.95 -7.57
CA ASN A 48 3.99 8.13 -8.70
C ASN A 48 3.83 8.95 -9.98
N THR A 49 4.81 8.87 -10.87
CA THR A 49 4.81 9.55 -12.17
C THR A 49 5.02 8.55 -13.29
N ALA A 50 4.42 8.81 -14.43
CA ALA A 50 4.62 8.06 -15.66
C ALA A 50 4.73 9.04 -16.83
N PRO A 51 5.39 8.66 -17.94
CA PRO A 51 5.33 9.41 -19.18
C PRO A 51 3.89 9.70 -19.60
N ALA A 52 3.63 10.90 -20.11
CA ALA A 52 2.27 11.37 -20.37
C ALA A 52 1.51 10.51 -21.41
N ASP A 53 2.24 9.99 -22.39
CA ASP A 53 1.75 9.16 -23.50
C ASP A 53 1.71 7.67 -23.19
N LEU A 54 2.17 7.26 -22.00
CA LEU A 54 2.18 5.85 -21.60
C LEU A 54 0.75 5.34 -21.38
N SER A 55 0.36 4.27 -22.09
CA SER A 55 -0.96 3.64 -21.86
C SER A 55 -1.02 2.93 -20.51
N VAL A 56 -2.23 2.81 -19.97
CA VAL A 56 -2.51 2.07 -18.72
C VAL A 56 -1.96 0.65 -18.79
N GLU A 57 -2.21 -0.07 -19.89
CA GLU A 57 -1.71 -1.43 -20.09
C GLU A 57 -0.20 -1.53 -19.98
N LYS A 58 0.52 -0.64 -20.68
CA LYS A 58 1.99 -0.63 -20.64
C LYS A 58 2.51 -0.31 -19.24
N LEU A 59 1.87 0.63 -18.52
CA LEU A 59 2.22 0.93 -17.14
C LEU A 59 2.01 -0.29 -16.23
N VAL A 60 0.87 -0.95 -16.33
CA VAL A 60 0.59 -2.17 -15.54
C VAL A 60 1.55 -3.29 -15.89
N GLY A 61 1.95 -3.40 -17.16
CA GLY A 61 2.95 -4.34 -17.65
C GLY A 61 4.33 -4.17 -16.99
N TYR A 62 4.70 -2.97 -16.55
CA TYR A 62 5.96 -2.77 -15.81
C TYR A 62 6.00 -3.55 -14.48
N GLY A 63 4.85 -3.93 -13.91
CA GLY A 63 4.79 -4.84 -12.78
C GLY A 63 5.44 -6.20 -13.08
N ARG A 64 5.55 -6.61 -14.34
CA ARG A 64 6.18 -7.87 -14.74
C ARG A 64 7.70 -7.80 -14.89
N THR A 65 8.28 -6.60 -14.85
CA THR A 65 9.74 -6.38 -14.99
C THR A 65 10.62 -7.30 -14.11
N PRO A 66 10.28 -7.62 -12.87
CA PRO A 66 11.08 -8.54 -12.04
C PRO A 66 11.21 -9.95 -12.60
N TYR A 67 10.35 -10.35 -13.53
CA TYR A 67 10.36 -11.68 -14.16
C TYR A 67 11.08 -11.68 -15.52
N HIS A 68 11.30 -10.53 -16.13
CA HIS A 68 11.95 -10.39 -17.42
C HIS A 68 13.46 -10.67 -17.34
N THR A 69 14.02 -11.23 -18.40
CA THR A 69 15.47 -11.44 -18.57
C THR A 69 15.93 -10.61 -19.75
N MET A 70 16.95 -9.75 -19.56
CA MET A 70 17.44 -8.81 -20.59
C MET A 70 16.31 -7.95 -21.22
N GLY A 71 15.29 -7.59 -20.39
CA GLY A 71 14.13 -6.80 -20.86
C GLY A 71 13.05 -7.58 -21.59
N LEU A 72 13.23 -8.88 -21.80
CA LEU A 72 12.28 -9.75 -22.49
C LEU A 72 11.53 -10.65 -21.50
N SER A 73 10.22 -10.82 -21.73
CA SER A 73 9.41 -11.79 -20.99
C SER A 73 9.76 -13.22 -21.42
N PRO A 74 10.06 -14.12 -20.48
CA PRO A 74 10.21 -15.52 -20.80
C PRO A 74 8.86 -16.22 -21.11
N ASP A 75 7.75 -15.65 -20.62
CA ASP A 75 6.40 -16.15 -20.86
C ASP A 75 5.43 -14.96 -21.03
N PRO A 76 5.29 -14.43 -22.26
CA PRO A 76 4.40 -13.31 -22.55
C PRO A 76 2.91 -13.61 -22.26
N ALA A 77 2.50 -14.87 -22.40
CA ALA A 77 1.09 -15.26 -22.15
C ALA A 77 0.77 -15.20 -20.65
N ALA A 78 1.66 -15.68 -19.81
CA ALA A 78 1.51 -15.56 -18.35
C ALA A 78 1.55 -14.10 -17.88
N ASP A 79 2.39 -13.27 -18.49
CA ASP A 79 2.44 -11.84 -18.18
C ASP A 79 1.10 -11.15 -18.56
N GLU A 80 0.56 -11.45 -19.76
CA GLU A 80 -0.72 -10.90 -20.20
C GLU A 80 -1.88 -11.34 -19.28
N GLU A 81 -1.89 -12.58 -18.80
CA GLU A 81 -2.87 -13.07 -17.85
C GLU A 81 -2.84 -12.26 -16.54
N LYS A 82 -1.64 -12.01 -15.99
CA LYS A 82 -1.46 -11.23 -14.76
C LYS A 82 -1.84 -9.77 -14.94
N ILE A 83 -1.52 -9.17 -16.08
CA ILE A 83 -1.92 -7.80 -16.41
C ILE A 83 -3.44 -7.70 -16.49
N ARG A 84 -4.10 -8.61 -17.21
CA ARG A 84 -5.56 -8.64 -17.35
C ARG A 84 -6.26 -8.85 -16.01
N TRP A 85 -5.77 -9.79 -15.21
CA TRP A 85 -6.27 -10.01 -13.87
C TRP A 85 -6.17 -8.75 -13.00
N ALA A 86 -5.03 -8.08 -13.00
CA ALA A 86 -4.81 -6.86 -12.22
C ALA A 86 -5.72 -5.71 -12.65
N LEU A 87 -5.89 -5.51 -13.97
CA LEU A 87 -6.83 -4.52 -14.52
C LEU A 87 -8.28 -4.82 -14.13
N GLY A 88 -8.68 -6.09 -14.18
CA GLY A 88 -10.03 -6.54 -13.80
C GLY A 88 -10.31 -6.31 -12.32
N ILE A 89 -9.40 -6.70 -11.41
CA ILE A 89 -9.57 -6.55 -9.95
C ILE A 89 -9.67 -5.07 -9.55
N THR A 90 -8.92 -4.20 -10.20
CA THR A 90 -8.92 -2.76 -9.91
C THR A 90 -10.02 -1.98 -10.64
N ASN A 91 -10.84 -2.64 -11.47
CA ASN A 91 -11.85 -2.02 -12.35
C ASN A 91 -11.25 -0.95 -13.28
N THR A 92 -10.08 -1.23 -13.85
CA THR A 92 -9.39 -0.33 -14.79
C THR A 92 -9.30 -0.88 -16.21
N GLU A 93 -9.88 -2.05 -16.51
CA GLU A 93 -9.88 -2.69 -17.83
C GLU A 93 -10.35 -1.76 -18.95
N LYS A 94 -11.42 -1.00 -18.73
CA LYS A 94 -11.96 -0.05 -19.71
C LYS A 94 -11.02 1.15 -19.99
N LEU A 95 -9.98 1.29 -19.20
CA LEU A 95 -8.98 2.36 -19.33
C LEU A 95 -7.69 1.87 -19.99
N ARG A 96 -7.62 0.59 -20.36
CA ARG A 96 -6.43 -0.13 -20.81
C ARG A 96 -5.59 0.65 -21.84
N ASP A 97 -6.27 1.19 -22.85
CA ASP A 97 -5.63 1.86 -23.99
C ASP A 97 -5.44 3.37 -23.76
N LYS A 98 -5.97 3.92 -22.67
CA LYS A 98 -5.88 5.35 -22.39
C LYS A 98 -4.50 5.75 -21.91
N PRO A 99 -4.00 6.94 -22.29
CA PRO A 99 -2.85 7.55 -21.66
C PRO A 99 -3.08 7.78 -20.17
N VAL A 100 -2.08 7.47 -19.34
CA VAL A 100 -2.16 7.66 -17.88
C VAL A 100 -2.39 9.13 -17.51
N ALA A 101 -1.89 10.06 -18.32
CA ALA A 101 -2.09 11.49 -18.09
C ALA A 101 -3.56 11.91 -18.07
N GLU A 102 -4.42 11.27 -18.86
CA GLU A 102 -5.85 11.58 -18.99
C GLU A 102 -6.73 11.08 -17.84
N LEU A 103 -6.15 10.32 -16.91
CA LEU A 103 -6.89 9.70 -15.82
C LEU A 103 -7.12 10.69 -14.67
N SER A 104 -8.28 10.56 -14.01
CA SER A 104 -8.52 11.23 -12.72
C SER A 104 -7.60 10.68 -11.62
N GLY A 105 -7.43 11.42 -10.50
CA GLY A 105 -6.59 10.98 -9.38
C GLY A 105 -6.94 9.58 -8.86
N GLY A 106 -8.24 9.31 -8.67
CA GLY A 106 -8.71 7.99 -8.21
C GLY A 106 -8.51 6.88 -9.24
N GLN A 107 -8.60 7.19 -10.54
CA GLN A 107 -8.28 6.24 -11.60
C GLN A 107 -6.77 5.96 -11.64
N LYS A 108 -5.93 6.99 -11.56
CA LYS A 108 -4.46 6.85 -11.48
C LYS A 108 -4.07 5.95 -10.31
N GLN A 109 -4.63 6.20 -9.13
CA GLN A 109 -4.33 5.39 -7.94
C GLN A 109 -4.66 3.90 -8.15
N ARG A 110 -5.80 3.57 -8.77
CA ARG A 110 -6.14 2.19 -9.09
C ARG A 110 -5.19 1.56 -10.11
N VAL A 111 -4.74 2.32 -11.10
CA VAL A 111 -3.78 1.84 -12.10
C VAL A 111 -2.40 1.56 -11.47
N TRP A 112 -1.94 2.39 -10.53
CA TRP A 112 -0.71 2.11 -9.78
C TRP A 112 -0.84 0.85 -8.91
N ILE A 113 -2.01 0.65 -8.28
CA ILE A 113 -2.29 -0.60 -7.56
C ILE A 113 -2.34 -1.78 -8.54
N ALA A 114 -2.93 -1.63 -9.75
CA ALA A 114 -2.93 -2.68 -10.77
C ALA A 114 -1.51 -3.07 -11.19
N MET A 115 -0.62 -2.10 -11.40
CA MET A 115 0.80 -2.36 -11.69
C MET A 115 1.46 -3.19 -10.58
N ALA A 116 1.23 -2.81 -9.33
CA ALA A 116 1.75 -3.57 -8.18
C ALA A 116 1.15 -4.98 -8.08
N LEU A 117 -0.13 -5.16 -8.41
CA LEU A 117 -0.78 -6.48 -8.43
C LEU A 117 -0.28 -7.37 -9.57
N ALA A 118 -0.01 -6.78 -10.76
CA ALA A 118 0.58 -7.52 -11.89
C ALA A 118 1.95 -8.11 -11.54
N GLN A 119 2.64 -7.58 -10.54
CA GLN A 119 3.89 -8.12 -10.01
C GLN A 119 3.71 -9.49 -9.31
N ASP A 120 2.47 -9.88 -8.99
CA ASP A 120 2.10 -11.21 -8.42
C ASP A 120 2.84 -11.54 -7.12
N THR A 121 2.85 -10.61 -6.19
CA THR A 121 3.50 -10.76 -4.88
C THR A 121 2.49 -11.07 -3.78
N LYS A 122 2.97 -11.61 -2.65
CA LYS A 122 2.13 -11.86 -1.46
C LYS A 122 2.16 -10.73 -0.43
N VAL A 123 3.01 -9.74 -0.65
CA VAL A 123 3.11 -8.55 0.21
C VAL A 123 2.96 -7.30 -0.66
N LEU A 124 2.14 -6.37 -0.23
CA LEU A 124 1.91 -5.09 -0.88
C LEU A 124 2.12 -3.96 0.11
N PHE A 125 3.05 -3.08 -0.20
CA PHE A 125 3.31 -1.85 0.54
C PHE A 125 2.61 -0.68 -0.13
N LEU A 126 1.85 0.11 0.64
CA LEU A 126 1.12 1.28 0.16
C LEU A 126 1.48 2.50 1.02
N ASP A 127 2.10 3.49 0.40
CA ASP A 127 2.42 4.75 1.08
C ASP A 127 1.31 5.76 0.84
N GLU A 128 0.50 6.02 1.87
CA GLU A 128 -0.60 6.98 1.87
C GLU A 128 -1.57 6.83 0.67
N PRO A 129 -2.16 5.66 0.46
CA PRO A 129 -2.92 5.36 -0.76
C PRO A 129 -4.22 6.18 -0.93
N THR A 130 -4.65 6.90 0.10
CA THR A 130 -5.89 7.69 0.12
C THR A 130 -5.65 9.20 0.09
N THR A 131 -4.40 9.66 0.18
CA THR A 131 -4.05 11.08 0.20
C THR A 131 -4.39 11.76 -1.13
N TYR A 132 -4.89 13.00 -1.09
CA TYR A 132 -5.35 13.81 -2.24
C TYR A 132 -6.56 13.25 -3.01
N LEU A 133 -7.26 12.26 -2.47
CA LEU A 133 -8.49 11.72 -3.04
C LEU A 133 -9.70 12.28 -2.27
N ASP A 134 -10.81 12.52 -2.98
CA ASP A 134 -12.08 12.76 -2.31
C ASP A 134 -12.60 11.51 -1.57
N ILE A 135 -13.51 11.71 -0.62
CA ILE A 135 -14.01 10.65 0.27
C ILE A 135 -14.54 9.43 -0.49
N ARG A 136 -15.17 9.64 -1.65
CA ARG A 136 -15.71 8.56 -2.46
C ARG A 136 -14.59 7.65 -2.96
N TYR A 137 -13.52 8.22 -3.51
CA TYR A 137 -12.40 7.46 -4.04
C TYR A 137 -11.54 6.88 -2.92
N GLN A 138 -11.37 7.58 -1.79
CA GLN A 138 -10.72 6.99 -0.60
C GLN A 138 -11.40 5.69 -0.18
N LEU A 139 -12.74 5.70 -0.01
CA LEU A 139 -13.50 4.52 0.37
C LEU A 139 -13.42 3.40 -0.68
N GLN A 140 -13.38 3.73 -1.96
CA GLN A 140 -13.21 2.74 -3.02
C GLN A 140 -11.84 2.07 -2.98
N ILE A 141 -10.77 2.82 -2.72
CA ILE A 141 -9.41 2.29 -2.57
C ILE A 141 -9.33 1.41 -1.32
N LEU A 142 -9.83 1.86 -0.18
CA LEU A 142 -9.81 1.09 1.06
C LEU A 142 -10.61 -0.23 0.96
N ARG A 143 -11.76 -0.20 0.28
CA ARG A 143 -12.54 -1.42 -0.01
C ARG A 143 -11.77 -2.37 -0.93
N LEU A 144 -11.10 -1.86 -1.95
CA LEU A 144 -10.23 -2.66 -2.81
C LEU A 144 -9.10 -3.31 -1.99
N ILE A 145 -8.40 -2.54 -1.16
CA ILE A 145 -7.34 -3.03 -0.28
C ILE A 145 -7.85 -4.16 0.63
N ARG A 146 -8.99 -3.95 1.28
CA ARG A 146 -9.62 -4.99 2.12
C ARG A 146 -9.98 -6.25 1.34
N ARG A 147 -10.49 -6.10 0.14
CA ARG A 147 -10.79 -7.21 -0.77
C ARG A 147 -9.53 -7.99 -1.14
N LEU A 148 -8.43 -7.29 -1.48
CA LEU A 148 -7.14 -7.92 -1.80
C LEU A 148 -6.61 -8.76 -0.64
N ASN A 149 -6.76 -8.28 0.58
CA ASN A 149 -6.37 -9.04 1.76
C ASN A 149 -7.29 -10.25 1.99
N ARG A 150 -8.62 -10.05 2.03
CA ARG A 150 -9.59 -11.09 2.43
C ARG A 150 -9.79 -12.18 1.38
N GLU A 151 -9.85 -11.82 0.10
CA GLU A 151 -10.16 -12.77 -0.98
C GLU A 151 -8.90 -13.36 -1.62
N PHE A 152 -7.79 -12.59 -1.67
CA PHE A 152 -6.57 -13.02 -2.35
C PHE A 152 -5.41 -13.33 -1.40
N GLY A 153 -5.58 -13.14 -0.09
CA GLY A 153 -4.58 -13.44 0.94
C GLY A 153 -3.30 -12.61 0.81
N ILE A 154 -3.40 -11.39 0.28
CA ILE A 154 -2.26 -10.49 0.17
C ILE A 154 -2.07 -9.79 1.52
N THR A 155 -0.88 -9.89 2.09
CA THR A 155 -0.50 -9.11 3.26
C THR A 155 -0.26 -7.67 2.84
N ILE A 156 -0.97 -6.72 3.47
CA ILE A 156 -0.88 -5.31 3.09
C ILE A 156 -0.32 -4.50 4.24
N ILE A 157 0.74 -3.77 3.99
CA ILE A 157 1.32 -2.79 4.90
C ILE A 157 1.04 -1.41 4.32
N MET A 158 0.27 -0.58 5.02
CA MET A 158 -0.09 0.74 4.52
C MET A 158 0.18 1.83 5.56
N VAL A 159 0.64 2.97 5.08
CA VAL A 159 0.72 4.20 5.88
C VAL A 159 -0.58 4.96 5.71
N LEU A 160 -1.24 5.29 6.82
CA LEU A 160 -2.45 6.08 6.83
C LEU A 160 -2.30 7.29 7.76
N HIS A 161 -2.99 8.38 7.43
CA HIS A 161 -3.07 9.58 8.27
C HIS A 161 -4.37 9.66 9.07
N ASP A 162 -5.46 9.14 8.51
CA ASP A 162 -6.77 9.14 9.15
C ASP A 162 -6.86 7.98 10.16
N ILE A 163 -7.09 8.33 11.42
CA ILE A 163 -7.18 7.36 12.49
C ILE A 163 -8.39 6.43 12.33
N ASN A 164 -9.53 6.96 11.89
CA ASN A 164 -10.74 6.15 11.70
C ASN A 164 -10.61 5.19 10.51
N GLN A 165 -9.93 5.62 9.43
CA GLN A 165 -9.56 4.70 8.34
C GLN A 165 -8.65 3.58 8.85
N SER A 166 -7.66 3.93 9.69
CA SER A 166 -6.75 2.93 10.29
C SER A 166 -7.51 1.94 11.17
N LEU A 167 -8.41 2.41 12.02
CA LEU A 167 -9.24 1.58 12.89
C LEU A 167 -10.17 0.63 12.13
N TYR A 168 -10.75 1.11 11.04
CA TYR A 168 -11.78 0.35 10.34
C TYR A 168 -11.20 -0.64 9.32
N TYR A 169 -10.05 -0.33 8.70
CA TYR A 169 -9.51 -1.10 7.58
C TYR A 169 -8.27 -1.92 7.91
N SER A 170 -7.72 -1.84 9.13
CA SER A 170 -6.55 -2.61 9.54
C SER A 170 -6.92 -3.77 10.47
N ASP A 171 -6.19 -4.86 10.38
CA ASP A 171 -6.26 -5.97 11.35
C ASP A 171 -5.31 -5.71 12.52
N GLU A 172 -4.22 -4.98 12.28
CA GLU A 172 -3.22 -4.60 13.27
C GLU A 172 -2.74 -3.18 12.98
N ILE A 173 -2.49 -2.39 14.00
CA ILE A 173 -1.98 -1.02 13.90
C ILE A 173 -0.64 -0.92 14.61
N VAL A 174 0.29 -0.21 13.98
CA VAL A 174 1.56 0.22 14.58
C VAL A 174 1.52 1.75 14.72
N ALA A 175 1.41 2.24 15.95
CA ALA A 175 1.42 3.66 16.26
C ALA A 175 2.84 4.15 16.52
N MET A 176 3.24 5.24 15.86
CA MET A 176 4.59 5.80 15.94
C MET A 176 4.60 7.25 16.40
N GLN A 177 5.57 7.59 17.24
CA GLN A 177 5.84 8.95 17.68
C GLN A 177 7.33 9.15 17.90
N GLY A 178 7.90 10.25 17.42
CA GLY A 178 9.31 10.59 17.64
C GLY A 178 10.30 9.52 17.19
N GLY A 179 10.02 8.83 16.07
CA GLY A 179 10.86 7.76 15.53
C GLY A 179 10.78 6.43 16.27
N ARG A 180 9.84 6.27 17.20
CA ARG A 180 9.68 5.04 18.01
C ARG A 180 8.27 4.48 17.87
N ILE A 181 8.16 3.15 17.94
CA ILE A 181 6.86 2.48 18.09
C ILE A 181 6.37 2.73 19.52
N ARG A 182 5.17 3.27 19.65
CA ARG A 182 4.50 3.54 20.92
C ARG A 182 3.53 2.45 21.31
N ALA A 183 2.81 1.91 20.34
CA ALA A 183 1.90 0.80 20.53
C ALA A 183 1.82 -0.03 19.24
N GLN A 184 1.52 -1.32 19.41
CA GLN A 184 1.26 -2.25 18.33
C GLN A 184 0.22 -3.26 18.80
N GLY A 185 -0.80 -3.55 17.99
CA GLY A 185 -1.83 -4.54 18.30
C GLY A 185 -3.12 -4.32 17.53
N LEU A 186 -4.16 -5.03 17.93
CA LEU A 186 -5.50 -4.91 17.35
C LEU A 186 -6.05 -3.50 17.58
N PRO A 187 -6.78 -2.93 16.61
CA PRO A 187 -7.33 -1.57 16.73
C PRO A 187 -8.06 -1.31 18.05
N GLU A 188 -8.96 -2.21 18.44
CA GLU A 188 -9.79 -2.10 19.65
C GLU A 188 -8.99 -2.20 20.96
N GLN A 189 -7.78 -2.76 20.91
CA GLN A 189 -6.94 -2.95 22.11
C GLN A 189 -6.00 -1.79 22.37
N ILE A 190 -5.52 -1.15 21.29
CA ILE A 190 -4.48 -0.12 21.44
C ILE A 190 -5.02 1.30 21.39
N ILE A 191 -6.21 1.54 20.84
CA ILE A 191 -6.79 2.88 20.76
C ILE A 191 -7.39 3.28 22.09
N THR A 192 -6.62 4.08 22.82
CA THR A 192 -7.04 4.71 24.09
C THR A 192 -6.91 6.22 23.97
N PRO A 193 -7.65 7.01 24.79
CA PRO A 193 -7.50 8.46 24.82
C PRO A 193 -6.05 8.88 25.06
N GLU A 194 -5.30 8.16 25.90
CA GLU A 194 -3.91 8.43 26.23
C GLU A 194 -3.00 8.22 25.00
N LEU A 195 -3.20 7.13 24.24
CA LEU A 195 -2.43 6.90 23.01
C LEU A 195 -2.73 7.97 21.98
N VAL A 196 -4.01 8.27 21.75
CA VAL A 196 -4.43 9.30 20.78
C VAL A 196 -3.84 10.65 21.14
N ARG A 197 -3.96 11.07 22.42
CA ARG A 197 -3.32 12.29 22.93
C ARG A 197 -1.80 12.28 22.72
N SER A 198 -1.14 11.17 23.04
CA SER A 198 0.32 11.09 22.89
C SER A 198 0.80 11.19 21.45
N VAL A 199 0.07 10.59 20.49
CA VAL A 199 0.47 10.51 19.08
C VAL A 199 0.10 11.76 18.28
N TYR A 200 -1.07 12.34 18.57
CA TYR A 200 -1.63 13.47 17.80
C TYR A 200 -1.51 14.81 18.53
N ASP A 201 -1.12 14.81 19.82
CA ASP A 201 -1.01 16.01 20.67
C ASP A 201 -2.34 16.81 20.77
N VAL A 202 -3.46 16.07 20.77
CA VAL A 202 -4.81 16.62 20.91
C VAL A 202 -5.66 15.69 21.78
N GLU A 203 -6.64 16.27 22.46
CA GLU A 203 -7.68 15.50 23.15
C GLU A 203 -8.78 15.18 22.16
N LEU A 204 -9.06 13.89 21.96
CA LEU A 204 -10.12 13.42 21.09
C LEU A 204 -11.01 12.47 21.87
N GLU A 205 -12.31 12.53 21.60
CA GLU A 205 -13.29 11.62 22.18
C GLU A 205 -13.30 10.30 21.41
N ILE A 206 -13.31 9.17 22.13
CA ILE A 206 -13.48 7.85 21.52
C ILE A 206 -14.88 7.36 21.88
N ARG A 207 -15.68 7.07 20.88
CA ARG A 207 -17.00 6.44 21.02
C ARG A 207 -17.01 5.10 20.31
N GLU A 208 -17.90 4.23 20.76
CA GLU A 208 -18.17 2.98 20.06
C GLU A 208 -19.30 3.20 19.05
N VAL A 209 -19.05 2.81 17.80
CA VAL A 209 -20.05 2.83 16.71
C VAL A 209 -20.05 1.43 16.09
N ASP A 210 -21.17 0.75 16.12
CA ASP A 210 -21.34 -0.63 15.61
C ASP A 210 -20.28 -1.62 16.16
N GLY A 211 -19.97 -1.53 17.46
CA GLY A 211 -19.00 -2.40 18.13
C GLY A 211 -17.53 -2.09 17.81
N LYS A 212 -17.25 -0.93 17.21
CA LYS A 212 -15.88 -0.50 16.87
C LYS A 212 -15.57 0.88 17.46
N PRO A 213 -14.32 1.12 17.89
CA PRO A 213 -13.91 2.44 18.34
C PRO A 213 -13.93 3.42 17.16
N PHE A 214 -14.48 4.60 17.40
CA PHE A 214 -14.51 5.72 16.48
C PHE A 214 -14.00 6.96 17.18
N VAL A 215 -13.02 7.64 16.62
CA VAL A 215 -12.42 8.85 17.17
C VAL A 215 -13.12 10.08 16.60
N ILE A 216 -13.67 10.91 17.48
CA ILE A 216 -14.40 12.11 17.11
C ILE A 216 -13.48 13.31 17.39
N PRO A 217 -13.16 14.14 16.36
CA PRO A 217 -12.52 15.42 16.59
C PRO A 217 -13.51 16.35 17.32
N VAL A 218 -13.09 16.88 18.47
CA VAL A 218 -13.86 17.81 19.30
C VAL A 218 -13.46 19.24 18.96
#